data_3f79bacb4c96f87d65104c8056c5ff02
#
_entry.id   3f79bacb4c96f87d65104c8056c5ff02
#
_cell.length_a   1.000
_cell.length_b   1.000
_cell.length_c   1.000
_cell.angle_alpha   90.00
_cell.angle_beta   90.00
_cell.angle_gamma   90.00
#
_symmetry.space_group_name_H-M   'P 1'
#
loop_
_entity.id
_entity.type
_entity.pdbx_description
1 polymer ?
#
loop_
_entity_poly.entity_id
_entity_poly.type
_entity_poly.pdbx_seq_one_letter_code
_entity_poly.pdbx_strand_id
1 'polypeptide(L)'
;MRACFLRQACSVAALAAAAAFTSVASPSAHADELNVYNWSDYIAPDTIPNFQKQTGIHVKYDNYDSDDTLQAKLLAGSSGYDIVVPTSNYMAKQIQAGVYQKLDKSKLPNLANLDPLLMKMISDADPGNQYGVPWAYGTDGIGYNAQAVKKALGDKAPVDSWALVFDPANMEKLKSCGVSFLDQAVDVFAATLQYMGKDPNSKNPGDYQAAFEVLKKVRPYITQFNSSGYINDLANNDVCVVLGWSGDVGIAHRRSSEAKRAYDIKFANPKEGGLLWFDVMVIPKDAPHPEAALKWINYISDPKVNAAITNTVFYPTANKAAHPFVTPAVAQDPTVYPPEDVLKKMVLMKPMPADILRLENRLWAQLKTGH
;
A
#
# COMPACT_ATOMS: atom_id res chain seq x y z
N MET A 1 -77.69 63.62 29.39
CA MET A 1 -78.47 63.88 28.17
C MET A 1 -78.16 62.77 27.14
N ARG A 2 -79.16 61.97 26.82
CA ARG A 2 -79.56 61.41 25.52
C ARG A 2 -78.41 60.70 24.73
N ALA A 3 -78.51 59.56 24.18
CA ALA A 3 -79.56 58.57 23.92
C ALA A 3 -78.82 57.55 22.98
N CYS A 4 -78.98 56.28 23.33
CA CYS A 4 -79.63 55.29 22.51
C CYS A 4 -79.42 55.32 20.99
N PHE A 5 -78.88 54.26 20.42
CA PHE A 5 -79.60 53.47 19.43
C PHE A 5 -78.90 52.16 19.10
N LEU A 6 -79.66 51.07 19.16
CA LEU A 6 -79.47 49.74 18.67
C LEU A 6 -79.32 49.69 17.13
N ARG A 7 -78.64 48.65 16.66
CA ARG A 7 -79.05 47.76 15.53
C ARG A 7 -78.02 46.68 15.31
N GLN A 8 -78.33 45.57 15.66
CA GLN A 8 -78.63 44.29 15.03
C GLN A 8 -77.93 43.95 13.70
N ALA A 9 -77.28 42.75 13.78
CA ALA A 9 -77.28 41.60 12.84
C ALA A 9 -76.41 41.68 11.57
N CYS A 10 -75.53 40.77 11.46
CA CYS A 10 -75.63 39.60 10.55
C CYS A 10 -74.42 38.69 10.69
N SER A 11 -74.70 37.44 10.96
CA SER A 11 -73.78 36.32 10.99
C SER A 11 -73.28 36.03 9.59
N VAL A 12 -71.95 35.89 9.36
CA VAL A 12 -71.39 35.12 8.25
C VAL A 12 -70.29 34.23 8.84
N ALA A 13 -70.63 32.96 8.91
CA ALA A 13 -69.67 31.90 9.24
C ALA A 13 -68.74 31.70 8.03
N ALA A 14 -67.46 32.06 8.11
CA ALA A 14 -66.45 31.67 7.16
C ALA A 14 -65.66 30.49 7.75
N LEU A 15 -65.96 29.26 7.28
CA LEU A 15 -65.10 28.10 7.48
C LEU A 15 -63.78 28.31 6.75
N ALA A 16 -62.70 28.63 7.51
CA ALA A 16 -61.35 28.54 6.98
C ALA A 16 -60.84 27.11 7.16
N ALA A 17 -60.84 26.32 6.08
CA ALA A 17 -60.19 25.03 6.01
C ALA A 17 -58.67 25.26 6.03
N ALA A 18 -58.05 25.05 7.19
CA ALA A 18 -56.57 25.00 7.33
C ALA A 18 -56.07 23.69 6.68
N ALA A 19 -55.65 23.73 5.44
CA ALA A 19 -54.87 22.67 4.79
C ALA A 19 -53.49 22.62 5.48
N ALA A 20 -53.31 21.69 6.41
CA ALA A 20 -52.02 21.35 6.98
C ALA A 20 -51.21 20.65 5.88
N PHE A 21 -50.33 21.42 5.19
CA PHE A 21 -49.27 20.86 4.41
C PHE A 21 -48.26 20.25 5.40
N THR A 22 -48.38 18.95 5.67
CA THR A 22 -47.31 18.15 6.25
C THR A 22 -46.23 18.05 5.17
N SER A 23 -45.28 18.95 5.19
CA SER A 23 -44.01 18.77 4.52
C SER A 23 -43.35 17.55 5.12
N VAL A 24 -43.47 16.43 4.43
CA VAL A 24 -42.64 15.25 4.64
C VAL A 24 -41.25 15.72 4.27
N ALA A 25 -40.46 16.11 5.27
CA ALA A 25 -39.03 16.28 5.10
C ALA A 25 -38.50 14.90 4.71
N SER A 26 -38.28 14.67 3.43
CA SER A 26 -37.48 13.55 2.96
C SER A 26 -36.14 13.66 3.69
N PRO A 27 -35.70 12.65 4.45
CA PRO A 27 -34.34 12.66 4.97
C PRO A 27 -33.43 12.87 3.76
N SER A 28 -32.65 13.95 3.77
CA SER A 28 -31.51 14.07 2.85
C SER A 28 -30.74 12.78 3.02
N ALA A 29 -30.82 11.90 2.03
CA ALA A 29 -29.88 10.79 1.94
C ALA A 29 -28.51 11.44 1.82
N HIS A 30 -27.82 11.63 2.96
CA HIS A 30 -26.39 11.81 2.92
C HIS A 30 -25.88 10.63 2.12
N ALA A 31 -25.31 10.90 0.95
CA ALA A 31 -24.60 9.86 0.23
C ALA A 31 -23.62 9.26 1.23
N ASP A 32 -23.71 7.94 1.46
CA ASP A 32 -22.74 7.26 2.32
C ASP A 32 -21.35 7.60 1.82
N GLU A 33 -20.44 7.95 2.71
CA GLU A 33 -19.05 8.24 2.39
C GLU A 33 -18.16 7.07 2.78
N LEU A 34 -17.03 6.97 2.10
CA LEU A 34 -15.94 6.05 2.43
C LEU A 34 -14.61 6.77 2.29
N ASN A 35 -13.85 6.86 3.36
CA ASN A 35 -12.53 7.46 3.38
C ASN A 35 -11.47 6.37 3.37
N VAL A 36 -10.72 6.27 2.28
CA VAL A 36 -9.67 5.27 2.08
C VAL A 36 -8.30 5.95 2.13
N TYR A 37 -7.35 5.38 2.86
CA TYR A 37 -5.97 5.80 2.92
C TYR A 37 -5.08 4.63 2.48
N ASN A 38 -4.47 4.75 1.32
CA ASN A 38 -3.71 3.66 0.70
C ASN A 38 -2.41 4.19 0.08
N TRP A 39 -1.58 3.30 -0.40
CA TRP A 39 -0.33 3.61 -1.09
C TRP A 39 -0.58 4.36 -2.41
N SER A 40 0.42 5.12 -2.85
CA SER A 40 0.42 5.78 -4.15
C SER A 40 0.49 4.77 -5.30
N ASP A 41 -0.10 5.11 -6.46
CA ASP A 41 -0.07 4.27 -7.68
C ASP A 41 -0.57 2.80 -7.48
N TYR A 42 -1.51 2.56 -6.57
CA TYR A 42 -1.82 1.22 -6.07
C TYR A 42 -3.27 0.75 -6.33
N ILE A 43 -3.96 1.36 -7.28
CA ILE A 43 -5.36 1.02 -7.63
C ILE A 43 -5.60 1.13 -9.13
N ALA A 44 -6.53 0.32 -9.68
CA ALA A 44 -6.96 0.48 -11.07
C ALA A 44 -7.89 1.71 -11.22
N PRO A 45 -7.80 2.45 -12.34
CA PRO A 45 -8.49 3.73 -12.49
C PRO A 45 -10.02 3.62 -12.49
N ASP A 46 -10.57 2.48 -12.84
CA ASP A 46 -12.01 2.21 -12.88
C ASP A 46 -12.58 1.64 -11.57
N THR A 47 -11.74 1.27 -10.60
CA THR A 47 -12.15 0.62 -9.35
C THR A 47 -13.10 1.53 -8.55
N ILE A 48 -12.70 2.78 -8.28
CA ILE A 48 -13.53 3.74 -7.53
C ILE A 48 -14.81 4.11 -8.26
N PRO A 49 -14.77 4.50 -9.56
CA PRO A 49 -15.99 4.80 -10.31
C PRO A 49 -17.01 3.65 -10.32
N ASN A 50 -16.54 2.41 -10.49
CA ASN A 50 -17.39 1.23 -10.50
C ASN A 50 -18.00 0.94 -9.12
N PHE A 51 -17.24 1.07 -8.04
CA PHE A 51 -17.74 0.94 -6.68
C PHE A 51 -18.82 1.97 -6.38
N GLN A 52 -18.57 3.24 -6.68
CA GLN A 52 -19.53 4.34 -6.49
C GLN A 52 -20.82 4.10 -7.28
N LYS A 53 -20.69 3.68 -8.54
CA LYS A 53 -21.86 3.35 -9.40
C LYS A 53 -22.68 2.19 -8.83
N GLN A 54 -22.01 1.17 -8.29
CA GLN A 54 -22.67 -0.03 -7.77
C GLN A 54 -23.36 0.19 -6.42
N THR A 55 -22.77 1.02 -5.57
CA THR A 55 -23.17 1.16 -4.16
C THR A 55 -23.86 2.47 -3.81
N GLY A 56 -23.66 3.51 -4.63
CA GLY A 56 -24.05 4.89 -4.30
C GLY A 56 -23.14 5.55 -3.25
N ILE A 57 -22.10 4.88 -2.76
CA ILE A 57 -21.18 5.39 -1.75
C ILE A 57 -20.12 6.25 -2.44
N HIS A 58 -19.93 7.49 -1.97
CA HIS A 58 -18.86 8.36 -2.45
C HIS A 58 -17.54 8.00 -1.79
N VAL A 59 -16.47 7.82 -2.58
CA VAL A 59 -15.14 7.44 -2.08
C VAL A 59 -14.20 8.64 -2.11
N LYS A 60 -13.67 9.00 -0.95
CA LYS A 60 -12.49 9.86 -0.81
C LYS A 60 -11.27 8.97 -0.67
N TYR A 61 -10.29 9.14 -1.55
CA TYR A 61 -9.11 8.28 -1.62
C TYR A 61 -7.85 9.13 -1.50
N ASP A 62 -7.19 9.01 -0.36
CA ASP A 62 -5.94 9.71 -0.04
C ASP A 62 -4.77 8.73 -0.07
N ASN A 63 -3.56 9.24 -0.32
CA ASN A 63 -2.36 8.42 -0.45
C ASN A 63 -1.32 8.73 0.64
N TYR A 64 -0.50 7.72 0.95
CA TYR A 64 0.72 7.83 1.73
C TYR A 64 1.85 7.02 1.05
N ASP A 65 3.07 7.19 1.52
CA ASP A 65 4.29 6.64 0.94
C ASP A 65 5.15 5.84 1.92
N SER A 66 4.74 5.76 3.19
CA SER A 66 5.42 4.95 4.20
C SER A 66 4.50 4.46 5.31
N ASP A 67 4.75 3.25 5.82
CA ASP A 67 4.05 2.70 6.98
C ASP A 67 4.24 3.57 8.24
N ASP A 68 5.38 4.25 8.38
CA ASP A 68 5.63 5.15 9.50
C ASP A 68 4.69 6.37 9.46
N THR A 69 4.41 6.93 8.28
CA THR A 69 3.42 7.99 8.07
C THR A 69 2.03 7.52 8.48
N LEU A 70 1.61 6.33 8.01
CA LEU A 70 0.34 5.73 8.38
C LEU A 70 0.28 5.46 9.90
N GLN A 71 1.32 4.87 10.48
CA GLN A 71 1.37 4.56 11.91
C GLN A 71 1.26 5.82 12.77
N ALA A 72 1.99 6.89 12.43
CA ALA A 72 1.89 8.16 13.14
C ALA A 72 0.47 8.72 13.10
N LYS A 73 -0.21 8.64 11.95
CA LYS A 73 -1.61 9.06 11.77
C LYS A 73 -2.57 8.27 12.65
N LEU A 74 -2.44 6.94 12.68
CA LEU A 74 -3.31 6.05 13.47
C LEU A 74 -3.11 6.22 14.99
N LEU A 75 -1.84 6.36 15.43
CA LEU A 75 -1.53 6.52 16.85
C LEU A 75 -1.92 7.91 17.39
N ALA A 76 -2.01 8.91 16.54
CA ALA A 76 -2.55 10.23 16.93
C ALA A 76 -4.05 10.18 17.25
N GLY A 77 -4.77 9.14 16.79
CA GLY A 77 -6.22 8.98 16.94
C GLY A 77 -7.02 9.88 16.00
N SER A 78 -8.32 9.62 15.90
CA SER A 78 -9.23 10.37 15.01
C SER A 78 -8.69 10.49 13.58
N SER A 79 -8.26 9.35 13.03
CA SER A 79 -7.64 9.30 11.71
C SER A 79 -8.53 9.85 10.60
N GLY A 80 -9.86 9.70 10.78
CA GLY A 80 -10.89 10.10 9.81
C GLY A 80 -11.03 9.14 8.63
N TYR A 81 -10.28 8.03 8.62
CA TYR A 81 -10.35 7.02 7.58
C TYR A 81 -11.18 5.82 7.99
N ASP A 82 -11.83 5.19 7.00
CA ASP A 82 -12.61 3.97 7.15
C ASP A 82 -11.81 2.73 6.79
N ILE A 83 -10.93 2.88 5.80
CA ILE A 83 -10.00 1.84 5.35
C ILE A 83 -8.58 2.42 5.35
N VAL A 84 -7.65 1.65 5.89
CA VAL A 84 -6.20 1.85 5.72
C VAL A 84 -5.55 0.55 5.30
N VAL A 85 -4.37 0.61 4.66
CA VAL A 85 -3.75 -0.55 4.02
C VAL A 85 -2.27 -0.70 4.44
N PRO A 86 -2.00 -0.99 5.74
CA PRO A 86 -0.63 -1.21 6.21
C PRO A 86 -0.02 -2.50 5.65
N THR A 87 1.30 -2.60 5.69
CA THR A 87 1.98 -3.89 5.56
C THR A 87 1.70 -4.79 6.78
N SER A 88 1.70 -6.10 6.57
CA SER A 88 1.30 -7.07 7.60
C SER A 88 2.17 -7.04 8.86
N ASN A 89 3.47 -6.74 8.74
CA ASN A 89 4.38 -6.59 9.87
C ASN A 89 4.06 -5.35 10.74
N TYR A 90 3.62 -4.24 10.13
CA TYR A 90 3.11 -3.07 10.85
C TYR A 90 1.72 -3.32 11.45
N MET A 91 0.82 -3.94 10.67
CA MET A 91 -0.52 -4.31 11.13
C MET A 91 -0.50 -5.07 12.46
N ALA A 92 0.42 -6.03 12.63
CA ALA A 92 0.53 -6.83 13.84
C ALA A 92 0.71 -5.98 15.11
N LYS A 93 1.51 -4.91 15.06
CA LYS A 93 1.72 -3.98 16.18
C LYS A 93 0.53 -3.07 16.40
N GLN A 94 -0.05 -2.63 15.32
CA GLN A 94 -1.22 -1.77 15.32
C GLN A 94 -2.43 -2.53 15.90
N ILE A 95 -2.56 -3.86 15.65
CA ILE A 95 -3.53 -4.73 16.33
C ILE A 95 -3.26 -4.76 17.84
N GLN A 96 -1.99 -4.95 18.26
CA GLN A 96 -1.63 -4.96 19.69
C GLN A 96 -1.89 -3.61 20.36
N ALA A 97 -1.74 -2.51 19.64
CA ALA A 97 -2.07 -1.17 20.10
C ALA A 97 -3.60 -0.90 20.15
N GLY A 98 -4.41 -1.83 19.62
CA GLY A 98 -5.87 -1.74 19.65
C GLY A 98 -6.45 -0.66 18.74
N VAL A 99 -5.75 -0.32 17.64
CA VAL A 99 -6.18 0.74 16.71
C VAL A 99 -7.11 0.25 15.61
N TYR A 100 -7.41 -1.05 15.55
CA TYR A 100 -8.30 -1.66 14.55
C TYR A 100 -9.50 -2.33 15.18
N GLN A 101 -10.61 -2.41 14.44
CA GLN A 101 -11.76 -3.23 14.77
C GLN A 101 -11.67 -4.60 14.08
N LYS A 102 -12.27 -5.61 14.72
CA LYS A 102 -12.42 -6.93 14.11
C LYS A 102 -13.42 -6.87 12.96
N LEU A 103 -13.14 -7.62 11.91
CA LEU A 103 -14.01 -7.73 10.75
C LEU A 103 -15.25 -8.61 11.05
N ASP A 104 -16.41 -8.14 10.65
CA ASP A 104 -17.61 -8.99 10.56
C ASP A 104 -17.55 -9.81 9.28
N LYS A 105 -16.98 -11.02 9.39
CA LYS A 105 -16.79 -11.92 8.24
C LYS A 105 -18.09 -12.38 7.60
N SER A 106 -19.23 -12.29 8.29
CA SER A 106 -20.54 -12.63 7.73
C SER A 106 -20.96 -11.69 6.59
N LYS A 107 -20.38 -10.47 6.58
CA LYS A 107 -20.61 -9.45 5.55
C LYS A 107 -19.60 -9.51 4.39
N LEU A 108 -18.66 -10.46 4.43
CA LEU A 108 -17.54 -10.58 3.51
C LEU A 108 -17.54 -11.92 2.75
N PRO A 109 -18.61 -12.26 1.98
CA PRO A 109 -18.70 -13.54 1.27
C PRO A 109 -17.52 -13.77 0.31
N ASN A 110 -16.92 -12.73 -0.26
CA ASN A 110 -15.80 -12.85 -1.18
C ASN A 110 -14.47 -13.27 -0.50
N LEU A 111 -14.41 -13.37 0.84
CA LEU A 111 -13.26 -13.97 1.52
C LEU A 111 -13.03 -15.45 1.12
N ALA A 112 -14.08 -16.13 0.65
CA ALA A 112 -13.97 -17.51 0.14
C ALA A 112 -13.08 -17.62 -1.12
N ASN A 113 -12.80 -16.50 -1.79
CA ASN A 113 -11.97 -16.42 -2.98
C ASN A 113 -10.47 -16.37 -2.67
N LEU A 114 -10.09 -16.11 -1.41
CA LEU A 114 -8.70 -15.94 -1.00
C LEU A 114 -7.94 -17.28 -0.94
N ASP A 115 -6.65 -17.24 -1.22
CA ASP A 115 -5.78 -18.41 -1.14
C ASP A 115 -5.52 -18.81 0.32
N PRO A 116 -5.89 -20.02 0.75
CA PRO A 116 -5.72 -20.46 2.13
C PRO A 116 -4.25 -20.49 2.59
N LEU A 117 -3.30 -20.75 1.67
CA LEU A 117 -1.87 -20.75 2.00
C LEU A 117 -1.38 -19.34 2.33
N LEU A 118 -1.73 -18.36 1.51
CA LEU A 118 -1.37 -16.96 1.74
C LEU A 118 -2.06 -16.41 2.99
N MET A 119 -3.33 -16.76 3.21
CA MET A 119 -4.03 -16.41 4.45
C MET A 119 -3.40 -17.01 5.70
N LYS A 120 -2.83 -18.24 5.60
CA LYS A 120 -2.05 -18.84 6.68
C LYS A 120 -0.76 -18.06 6.96
N MET A 121 -0.08 -17.55 5.95
CA MET A 121 1.11 -16.72 6.14
C MET A 121 0.78 -15.40 6.85
N ILE A 122 -0.33 -14.75 6.47
CA ILE A 122 -0.80 -13.52 7.11
C ILE A 122 -1.19 -13.76 8.58
N SER A 123 -1.63 -14.98 8.92
CA SER A 123 -2.06 -15.31 10.28
C SER A 123 -0.94 -15.24 11.33
N ASP A 124 0.33 -15.17 10.93
CA ASP A 124 1.44 -14.87 11.83
C ASP A 124 1.36 -13.43 12.38
N ALA A 125 0.83 -12.51 11.58
CA ALA A 125 0.63 -11.11 11.93
C ALA A 125 -0.77 -10.84 12.53
N ASP A 126 -1.78 -11.58 12.07
CA ASP A 126 -3.19 -11.48 12.49
C ASP A 126 -3.76 -12.86 12.84
N PRO A 127 -3.55 -13.38 14.06
CA PRO A 127 -4.01 -14.70 14.46
C PRO A 127 -5.51 -14.90 14.20
N GLY A 128 -5.82 -15.87 13.33
CA GLY A 128 -7.19 -16.17 12.90
C GLY A 128 -7.73 -15.21 11.83
N ASN A 129 -6.89 -14.34 11.25
CA ASN A 129 -7.25 -13.35 10.23
C ASN A 129 -8.51 -12.56 10.63
N GLN A 130 -8.48 -11.96 11.82
CA GLN A 130 -9.65 -11.31 12.41
C GLN A 130 -9.77 -9.84 12.01
N TYR A 131 -8.68 -9.20 11.59
CA TYR A 131 -8.60 -7.76 11.37
C TYR A 131 -8.34 -7.38 9.92
N GLY A 132 -7.53 -8.17 9.20
CA GLY A 132 -7.04 -7.82 7.88
C GLY A 132 -7.52 -8.72 6.76
N VAL A 133 -7.69 -8.12 5.56
CA VAL A 133 -7.91 -8.81 4.29
C VAL A 133 -6.85 -8.35 3.30
N PRO A 134 -6.11 -9.26 2.65
CA PRO A 134 -5.03 -8.84 1.76
C PRO A 134 -5.55 -8.00 0.59
N TRP A 135 -4.86 -6.89 0.34
CA TRP A 135 -4.99 -6.09 -0.86
C TRP A 135 -4.15 -6.68 -1.99
N ALA A 136 -2.87 -6.84 -1.73
CA ALA A 136 -1.88 -7.45 -2.61
C ALA A 136 -0.71 -7.97 -1.78
N TYR A 137 0.26 -8.62 -2.43
CA TYR A 137 1.55 -8.90 -1.83
C TYR A 137 2.66 -8.55 -2.81
N GLY A 138 3.88 -8.43 -2.33
CA GLY A 138 4.99 -8.05 -3.18
C GLY A 138 6.33 -8.44 -2.59
N THR A 139 7.39 -8.09 -3.32
CA THR A 139 8.77 -8.35 -2.91
C THR A 139 9.61 -7.10 -3.07
N ASP A 140 10.61 -6.96 -2.17
CA ASP A 140 11.67 -6.01 -2.36
C ASP A 140 12.75 -6.63 -3.24
N GLY A 141 13.30 -5.80 -4.11
CA GLY A 141 14.35 -6.21 -5.01
C GLY A 141 15.02 -5.02 -5.68
N ILE A 142 15.61 -5.28 -6.83
CA ILE A 142 16.38 -4.31 -7.57
C ILE A 142 15.69 -4.00 -8.89
N GLY A 143 15.21 -2.76 -9.04
CA GLY A 143 14.77 -2.22 -10.33
C GLY A 143 15.93 -1.54 -11.04
N TYR A 144 16.08 -1.74 -12.33
CA TYR A 144 17.19 -1.15 -13.05
C TYR A 144 16.95 -0.95 -14.55
N ASN A 145 17.58 0.08 -15.10
CA ASN A 145 17.72 0.29 -16.53
C ASN A 145 18.87 -0.59 -17.06
N ALA A 146 18.55 -1.62 -17.83
CA ALA A 146 19.52 -2.62 -18.28
C ALA A 146 20.68 -2.01 -19.10
N GLN A 147 20.39 -1.04 -19.97
CA GLN A 147 21.39 -0.38 -20.81
C GLN A 147 22.29 0.54 -19.98
N ALA A 148 21.73 1.29 -19.03
CA ALA A 148 22.51 2.18 -18.19
C ALA A 148 23.43 1.41 -17.22
N VAL A 149 22.94 0.34 -16.61
CA VAL A 149 23.75 -0.53 -15.72
C VAL A 149 24.85 -1.22 -16.52
N LYS A 150 24.54 -1.76 -17.70
CA LYS A 150 25.55 -2.36 -18.60
C LYS A 150 26.63 -1.33 -19.00
N LYS A 151 26.24 -0.09 -19.29
CA LYS A 151 27.19 0.99 -19.60
C LYS A 151 28.09 1.32 -18.41
N ALA A 152 27.58 1.32 -17.19
CA ALA A 152 28.35 1.66 -15.99
C ALA A 152 29.25 0.52 -15.48
N LEU A 153 28.77 -0.73 -15.51
CA LEU A 153 29.39 -1.88 -14.86
C LEU A 153 29.88 -2.97 -15.85
N GLY A 154 29.46 -2.89 -17.14
CA GLY A 154 29.76 -3.90 -18.14
C GLY A 154 28.83 -5.11 -18.08
N ASP A 155 29.13 -6.15 -18.87
CA ASP A 155 28.31 -7.35 -19.03
C ASP A 155 28.26 -8.24 -17.77
N LYS A 156 29.17 -8.05 -16.82
CA LYS A 156 29.26 -8.82 -15.57
C LYS A 156 28.63 -8.09 -14.37
N ALA A 157 27.81 -7.08 -14.63
CA ALA A 157 27.07 -6.39 -13.57
C ALA A 157 26.26 -7.40 -12.73
N PRO A 158 26.36 -7.37 -11.37
CA PRO A 158 25.67 -8.33 -10.52
C PRO A 158 24.19 -7.95 -10.33
N VAL A 159 23.42 -7.91 -11.44
CA VAL A 159 22.03 -7.43 -11.45
C VAL A 159 21.06 -8.32 -10.66
N ASP A 160 21.45 -9.55 -10.36
CA ASP A 160 20.72 -10.53 -9.58
C ASP A 160 21.22 -10.64 -8.12
N SER A 161 21.92 -9.64 -7.62
CA SER A 161 22.51 -9.66 -6.28
C SER A 161 22.38 -8.30 -5.60
N TRP A 162 22.13 -8.31 -4.30
CA TRP A 162 22.21 -7.12 -3.45
C TRP A 162 23.57 -6.41 -3.52
N ALA A 163 24.63 -7.09 -3.97
CA ALA A 163 25.91 -6.48 -4.24
C ALA A 163 25.84 -5.32 -5.26
N LEU A 164 24.83 -5.29 -6.12
CA LEU A 164 24.64 -4.17 -7.05
C LEU A 164 24.50 -2.84 -6.31
N VAL A 165 23.80 -2.84 -5.18
CA VAL A 165 23.43 -1.63 -4.41
C VAL A 165 24.15 -1.52 -3.06
N PHE A 166 24.80 -2.58 -2.55
CA PHE A 166 25.51 -2.54 -1.26
C PHE A 166 27.02 -2.69 -1.36
N ASP A 167 27.58 -2.99 -2.54
CA ASP A 167 29.03 -2.95 -2.77
C ASP A 167 29.42 -1.52 -3.20
N PRO A 168 30.29 -0.82 -2.42
CA PRO A 168 30.74 0.53 -2.75
C PRO A 168 31.41 0.64 -4.14
N ALA A 169 32.09 -0.40 -4.61
CA ALA A 169 32.77 -0.38 -5.91
C ALA A 169 31.77 -0.35 -7.08
N ASN A 170 30.60 -1.00 -6.93
CA ASN A 170 29.50 -0.92 -7.89
C ASN A 170 28.79 0.43 -7.80
N MET A 171 28.46 0.86 -6.57
CA MET A 171 27.74 2.09 -6.31
C MET A 171 28.48 3.35 -6.78
N GLU A 172 29.80 3.38 -6.64
CA GLU A 172 30.63 4.48 -7.14
C GLU A 172 30.44 4.68 -8.65
N LYS A 173 30.39 3.59 -9.42
CA LYS A 173 30.21 3.64 -10.87
C LYS A 173 28.76 3.99 -11.25
N LEU A 174 27.77 3.54 -10.48
CA LEU A 174 26.35 3.80 -10.70
C LEU A 174 25.95 5.23 -10.31
N LYS A 175 26.74 5.91 -9.48
CA LYS A 175 26.47 7.29 -9.06
C LYS A 175 26.18 8.23 -10.24
N SER A 176 26.86 8.05 -11.37
CA SER A 176 26.73 8.91 -12.55
C SER A 176 25.36 8.81 -13.25
N CYS A 177 24.65 7.69 -13.07
CA CYS A 177 23.32 7.50 -13.65
C CYS A 177 22.17 7.52 -12.61
N GLY A 178 22.51 7.75 -11.34
CA GLY A 178 21.55 7.91 -10.25
C GLY A 178 21.09 6.58 -9.64
N VAL A 179 21.06 6.57 -8.30
CA VAL A 179 20.58 5.43 -7.50
C VAL A 179 19.55 5.91 -6.48
N SER A 180 18.38 5.30 -6.45
CA SER A 180 17.33 5.59 -5.47
C SER A 180 17.13 4.42 -4.52
N PHE A 181 17.00 4.70 -3.23
CA PHE A 181 16.56 3.73 -2.24
C PHE A 181 15.16 4.12 -1.75
N LEU A 182 14.40 3.14 -1.31
CA LEU A 182 13.14 3.39 -0.59
C LEU A 182 13.41 4.28 0.63
N ASP A 183 12.53 5.22 0.93
CA ASP A 183 12.52 5.94 2.21
C ASP A 183 11.75 5.13 3.25
N GLN A 184 12.19 3.90 3.48
CA GLN A 184 11.59 2.91 4.36
C GLN A 184 12.71 2.17 5.10
N ALA A 185 12.93 2.50 6.36
CA ALA A 185 14.03 1.95 7.16
C ALA A 185 14.00 0.42 7.20
N VAL A 186 12.82 -0.15 7.49
CA VAL A 186 12.64 -1.60 7.67
C VAL A 186 13.08 -2.37 6.43
N ASP A 187 12.69 -1.93 5.24
CA ASP A 187 13.00 -2.62 3.98
C ASP A 187 14.50 -2.52 3.66
N VAL A 188 15.08 -1.32 3.80
CA VAL A 188 16.50 -1.10 3.49
C VAL A 188 17.42 -1.84 4.46
N PHE A 189 17.11 -1.85 5.76
CA PHE A 189 17.89 -2.62 6.74
C PHE A 189 17.74 -4.12 6.51
N ALA A 190 16.54 -4.63 6.25
CA ALA A 190 16.30 -6.04 5.98
C ALA A 190 17.05 -6.52 4.73
N ALA A 191 17.01 -5.75 3.63
CA ALA A 191 17.80 -6.03 2.42
C ALA A 191 19.30 -6.01 2.70
N THR A 192 19.79 -5.06 3.52
CA THR A 192 21.20 -5.00 3.92
C THR A 192 21.61 -6.21 4.75
N LEU A 193 20.75 -6.66 5.67
CA LEU A 193 20.98 -7.89 6.45
C LEU A 193 21.08 -9.11 5.56
N GLN A 194 20.21 -9.26 4.56
CA GLN A 194 20.31 -10.33 3.57
C GLN A 194 21.63 -10.28 2.78
N TYR A 195 22.03 -9.10 2.33
CA TYR A 195 23.35 -8.91 1.69
C TYR A 195 24.49 -9.40 2.56
N MET A 196 24.40 -9.21 3.87
CA MET A 196 25.40 -9.66 4.85
C MET A 196 25.29 -11.16 5.20
N GLY A 197 24.32 -11.89 4.63
CA GLY A 197 24.03 -13.29 4.97
C GLY A 197 23.41 -13.47 6.36
N LYS A 198 22.72 -12.43 6.86
CA LYS A 198 22.02 -12.43 8.15
C LYS A 198 20.51 -12.56 7.96
N ASP A 199 19.81 -12.95 9.04
CA ASP A 199 18.36 -12.98 9.05
C ASP A 199 17.79 -11.56 8.90
N PRO A 200 16.98 -11.25 7.87
CA PRO A 200 16.34 -9.95 7.71
C PRO A 200 15.39 -9.61 8.86
N ASN A 201 14.89 -10.61 9.59
CA ASN A 201 14.08 -10.45 10.81
C ASN A 201 14.91 -10.55 12.10
N SER A 202 16.21 -10.23 12.05
CA SER A 202 17.10 -10.33 13.23
C SER A 202 16.58 -9.49 14.41
N LYS A 203 16.65 -10.07 15.61
CA LYS A 203 16.34 -9.38 16.86
C LYS A 203 17.59 -8.94 17.61
N ASN A 204 18.78 -9.07 16.98
CA ASN A 204 20.05 -8.69 17.57
C ASN A 204 20.40 -7.23 17.17
N PRO A 205 20.46 -6.29 18.12
CA PRO A 205 20.84 -4.90 17.83
C PRO A 205 22.18 -4.75 17.12
N GLY A 206 23.14 -5.66 17.39
CA GLY A 206 24.45 -5.65 16.76
C GLY A 206 24.41 -5.88 15.24
N ASP A 207 23.41 -6.61 14.75
CA ASP A 207 23.25 -6.83 13.31
C ASP A 207 22.84 -5.53 12.60
N TYR A 208 21.99 -4.72 13.22
CA TYR A 208 21.58 -3.41 12.68
C TYR A 208 22.71 -2.39 12.71
N GLN A 209 23.57 -2.41 13.75
CA GLN A 209 24.78 -1.59 13.78
C GLN A 209 25.73 -1.98 12.64
N ALA A 210 25.91 -3.27 12.40
CA ALA A 210 26.75 -3.76 11.31
C ALA A 210 26.16 -3.40 9.93
N ALA A 211 24.83 -3.53 9.75
CA ALA A 211 24.12 -3.11 8.54
C ALA A 211 24.25 -1.60 8.31
N PHE A 212 24.18 -0.78 9.36
CA PHE A 212 24.40 0.66 9.28
C PHE A 212 25.80 1.00 8.77
N GLU A 213 26.84 0.27 9.19
CA GLU A 213 28.20 0.48 8.68
C GLU A 213 28.33 0.11 7.19
N VAL A 214 27.57 -0.87 6.68
CA VAL A 214 27.47 -1.15 5.24
C VAL A 214 26.79 0.02 4.52
N LEU A 215 25.64 0.46 5.03
CA LEU A 215 24.86 1.57 4.44
C LEU A 215 25.65 2.88 4.41
N LYS A 216 26.43 3.20 5.46
CA LYS A 216 27.30 4.38 5.48
C LYS A 216 28.33 4.40 4.34
N LYS A 217 28.87 3.22 3.96
CA LYS A 217 29.85 3.13 2.87
C LYS A 217 29.25 3.45 1.50
N VAL A 218 27.96 3.12 1.30
CA VAL A 218 27.26 3.35 0.03
C VAL A 218 26.48 4.66 0.01
N ARG A 219 26.21 5.26 1.18
CA ARG A 219 25.45 6.52 1.32
C ARG A 219 25.91 7.64 0.37
N PRO A 220 27.25 7.89 0.15
CA PRO A 220 27.71 8.97 -0.75
C PRO A 220 27.31 8.77 -2.22
N TYR A 221 26.86 7.59 -2.59
CA TYR A 221 26.49 7.22 -3.95
C TYR A 221 24.97 7.13 -4.15
N ILE A 222 24.18 7.19 -3.06
CA ILE A 222 22.71 7.22 -3.12
C ILE A 222 22.27 8.63 -3.47
N THR A 223 21.56 8.76 -4.60
CA THR A 223 21.07 10.04 -5.09
C THR A 223 19.91 10.55 -4.23
N GLN A 224 19.01 9.67 -3.87
CA GLN A 224 17.80 10.01 -3.10
C GLN A 224 17.25 8.82 -2.32
N PHE A 225 16.46 9.15 -1.28
CA PHE A 225 15.53 8.24 -0.62
C PHE A 225 14.11 8.66 -1.00
N ASN A 226 13.37 7.79 -1.66
CA ASN A 226 12.06 8.12 -2.21
C ASN A 226 11.23 6.84 -2.41
N SER A 227 10.03 6.78 -1.83
CA SER A 227 9.16 5.60 -1.88
C SER A 227 7.97 5.71 -2.86
N SER A 228 7.84 6.82 -3.60
CA SER A 228 6.76 6.97 -4.61
C SER A 228 7.26 7.58 -5.92
N GLY A 229 8.01 8.68 -5.87
CA GLY A 229 8.51 9.38 -7.05
C GLY A 229 9.49 8.56 -7.88
N TYR A 230 10.20 7.62 -7.26
CA TYR A 230 11.22 6.80 -7.93
C TYR A 230 10.65 5.96 -9.11
N ILE A 231 9.35 5.69 -9.14
CA ILE A 231 8.69 5.00 -10.27
C ILE A 231 8.86 5.82 -11.55
N ASN A 232 8.57 7.12 -11.47
CA ASN A 232 8.74 8.02 -12.62
C ASN A 232 10.22 8.29 -12.93
N ASP A 233 11.05 8.45 -11.89
CA ASP A 233 12.47 8.69 -12.06
C ASP A 233 13.15 7.52 -12.79
N LEU A 234 12.79 6.27 -12.43
CA LEU A 234 13.27 5.08 -13.13
C LEU A 234 12.70 4.98 -14.56
N ALA A 235 11.39 5.24 -14.72
CA ALA A 235 10.73 5.21 -16.03
C ALA A 235 11.29 6.26 -16.99
N ASN A 236 11.79 7.39 -16.50
CA ASN A 236 12.39 8.47 -17.30
C ASN A 236 13.92 8.38 -17.38
N ASN A 237 14.54 7.44 -16.68
CA ASN A 237 15.99 7.29 -16.54
C ASN A 237 16.68 8.48 -15.83
N ASP A 238 15.98 9.12 -14.89
CA ASP A 238 16.55 10.10 -13.96
C ASP A 238 17.36 9.38 -12.88
N VAL A 239 17.00 8.13 -12.58
CA VAL A 239 17.80 7.13 -11.86
C VAL A 239 17.90 5.84 -12.67
N CYS A 240 19.02 5.15 -12.59
CA CYS A 240 19.23 3.92 -13.35
C CYS A 240 19.10 2.63 -12.52
N VAL A 241 19.15 2.75 -11.19
CA VAL A 241 18.98 1.64 -10.26
C VAL A 241 18.14 2.08 -9.07
N VAL A 242 17.26 1.22 -8.64
CA VAL A 242 16.45 1.43 -7.43
C VAL A 242 16.48 0.18 -6.55
N LEU A 243 16.60 0.34 -5.23
CA LEU A 243 16.12 -0.62 -4.26
C LEU A 243 14.65 -0.28 -4.08
N GLY A 244 13.77 -1.16 -4.56
CA GLY A 244 12.35 -0.85 -4.69
C GLY A 244 11.45 -2.08 -4.68
N TRP A 245 10.18 -1.83 -4.81
CA TRP A 245 9.13 -2.86 -4.80
C TRP A 245 8.84 -3.39 -6.20
N SER A 246 8.53 -4.70 -6.29
CA SER A 246 8.38 -5.40 -7.57
C SER A 246 7.33 -4.79 -8.49
N GLY A 247 6.14 -4.48 -8.00
CA GLY A 247 5.06 -3.91 -8.80
C GLY A 247 5.36 -2.50 -9.29
N ASP A 248 5.99 -1.67 -8.46
CA ASP A 248 6.40 -0.32 -8.82
C ASP A 248 7.38 -0.31 -10.00
N VAL A 249 8.34 -1.25 -9.99
CA VAL A 249 9.24 -1.43 -11.14
C VAL A 249 8.48 -1.92 -12.37
N GLY A 250 7.45 -2.77 -12.20
CA GLY A 250 6.52 -3.15 -13.26
C GLY A 250 5.78 -1.93 -13.84
N ILE A 251 5.31 -1.01 -12.98
CA ILE A 251 4.70 0.25 -13.41
C ILE A 251 5.71 1.12 -14.17
N ALA A 252 6.95 1.24 -13.67
CA ALA A 252 8.01 1.99 -14.33
C ALA A 252 8.34 1.41 -15.71
N HIS A 253 8.44 0.07 -15.83
CA HIS A 253 8.61 -0.62 -17.12
C HIS A 253 7.48 -0.29 -18.09
N ARG A 254 6.21 -0.37 -17.65
CA ARG A 254 5.06 -0.03 -18.48
C ARG A 254 5.11 1.44 -18.94
N ARG A 255 5.34 2.39 -18.01
CA ARG A 255 5.43 3.83 -18.34
C ARG A 255 6.52 4.12 -19.36
N SER A 256 7.71 3.49 -19.21
CA SER A 256 8.82 3.66 -20.17
C SER A 256 8.48 3.09 -21.55
N SER A 257 7.80 1.94 -21.60
CA SER A 257 7.36 1.29 -22.82
C SER A 257 6.27 2.08 -23.56
N GLU A 258 5.27 2.60 -22.85
CA GLU A 258 4.23 3.47 -23.39
C GLU A 258 4.83 4.78 -23.94
N ALA A 259 5.85 5.33 -23.28
CA ALA A 259 6.61 6.48 -23.73
C ALA A 259 7.63 6.14 -24.86
N LYS A 260 7.68 4.89 -25.33
CA LYS A 260 8.59 4.39 -26.39
C LYS A 260 10.05 4.72 -26.11
N ARG A 261 10.49 4.59 -24.86
CA ARG A 261 11.89 4.80 -24.47
C ARG A 261 12.77 3.72 -25.07
N ALA A 262 14.02 4.07 -25.42
CA ALA A 262 14.98 3.17 -26.05
C ALA A 262 15.78 2.31 -25.05
N TYR A 263 15.25 2.09 -23.86
CA TYR A 263 15.87 1.27 -22.80
C TYR A 263 14.84 0.38 -22.14
N ASP A 264 15.33 -0.66 -21.48
CA ASP A 264 14.52 -1.70 -20.87
C ASP A 264 14.67 -1.64 -19.33
N ILE A 265 13.55 -1.43 -18.63
CA ILE A 265 13.48 -1.46 -17.17
C ILE A 265 13.20 -2.89 -16.73
N LYS A 266 14.03 -3.40 -15.84
CA LYS A 266 13.94 -4.76 -15.32
C LYS A 266 13.86 -4.76 -13.81
N PHE A 267 13.26 -5.81 -13.27
CA PHE A 267 13.28 -6.14 -11.85
C PHE A 267 14.04 -7.44 -11.63
N ALA A 268 14.83 -7.50 -10.58
CA ALA A 268 15.50 -8.72 -10.15
C ALA A 268 15.21 -9.00 -8.68
N ASN A 269 14.80 -10.24 -8.39
CA ASN A 269 14.84 -10.78 -7.05
C ASN A 269 16.29 -11.21 -6.77
N PRO A 270 16.96 -10.67 -5.74
CA PRO A 270 18.36 -10.99 -5.47
C PRO A 270 18.54 -12.48 -5.11
N LYS A 271 19.63 -13.06 -5.55
CA LYS A 271 19.96 -14.48 -5.30
C LYS A 271 20.21 -14.81 -3.85
N GLU A 272 20.55 -13.82 -3.03
CA GLU A 272 20.68 -13.94 -1.58
C GLU A 272 19.33 -14.12 -0.89
N GLY A 273 18.25 -13.86 -1.59
CA GLY A 273 16.86 -13.86 -1.15
C GLY A 273 16.21 -12.50 -1.33
N GLY A 274 14.90 -12.51 -1.60
CA GLY A 274 14.05 -11.33 -1.58
C GLY A 274 13.29 -11.22 -0.27
N LEU A 275 12.72 -10.06 -0.01
CA LEU A 275 11.78 -9.85 1.10
C LEU A 275 10.37 -10.02 0.56
N LEU A 276 9.52 -10.71 1.30
CA LEU A 276 8.12 -10.89 0.97
C LEU A 276 7.26 -10.16 2.01
N TRP A 277 6.25 -9.45 1.56
CA TRP A 277 5.31 -8.73 2.42
C TRP A 277 3.89 -8.80 1.86
N PHE A 278 2.91 -8.50 2.71
CA PHE A 278 1.51 -8.39 2.35
C PHE A 278 1.00 -7.01 2.77
N ASP A 279 0.28 -6.36 1.89
CA ASP A 279 -0.53 -5.21 2.24
C ASP A 279 -1.96 -5.65 2.52
N VAL A 280 -2.52 -5.17 3.62
CA VAL A 280 -3.78 -5.67 4.15
C VAL A 280 -4.75 -4.53 4.43
N MET A 281 -5.96 -4.64 3.89
CA MET A 281 -7.06 -3.73 4.24
C MET A 281 -7.50 -3.99 5.67
N VAL A 282 -7.52 -2.96 6.49
CA VAL A 282 -8.01 -2.99 7.87
C VAL A 282 -8.94 -1.81 8.12
N ILE A 283 -9.82 -1.94 9.11
CA ILE A 283 -10.75 -0.89 9.52
C ILE A 283 -10.25 -0.26 10.81
N PRO A 284 -9.89 1.04 10.84
CA PRO A 284 -9.55 1.74 12.07
C PRO A 284 -10.66 1.63 13.12
N LYS A 285 -10.27 1.63 14.40
CA LYS A 285 -11.24 1.51 15.51
C LYS A 285 -12.23 2.68 15.53
N ASP A 286 -11.79 3.85 15.11
CA ASP A 286 -12.52 5.10 15.05
C ASP A 286 -13.09 5.42 13.64
N ALA A 287 -13.14 4.42 12.76
CA ALA A 287 -13.70 4.58 11.42
C ALA A 287 -15.12 5.14 11.47
N PRO A 288 -15.40 6.26 10.79
CA PRO A 288 -16.73 6.87 10.80
C PRO A 288 -17.79 6.05 10.06
N HIS A 289 -17.40 5.26 9.04
CA HIS A 289 -18.33 4.52 8.17
C HIS A 289 -17.96 3.03 8.04
N PRO A 290 -17.96 2.23 9.14
CA PRO A 290 -17.47 0.85 9.13
C PRO A 290 -18.29 -0.08 8.22
N GLU A 291 -19.57 0.20 8.00
CA GLU A 291 -20.41 -0.57 7.06
C GLU A 291 -19.99 -0.34 5.60
N ALA A 292 -19.65 0.90 5.24
CA ALA A 292 -19.12 1.21 3.91
C ALA A 292 -17.73 0.56 3.72
N ALA A 293 -16.92 0.52 4.77
CA ALA A 293 -15.63 -0.16 4.76
C ALA A 293 -15.75 -1.66 4.49
N LEU A 294 -16.71 -2.35 5.13
CA LEU A 294 -16.98 -3.78 4.85
C LEU A 294 -17.45 -4.00 3.41
N LYS A 295 -18.29 -3.13 2.88
CA LYS A 295 -18.70 -3.20 1.47
C LYS A 295 -17.49 -3.04 0.52
N TRP A 296 -16.57 -2.11 0.84
CA TRP A 296 -15.35 -1.91 0.08
C TRP A 296 -14.44 -3.14 0.10
N ILE A 297 -14.17 -3.70 1.28
CA ILE A 297 -13.33 -4.91 1.42
C ILE A 297 -13.93 -6.05 0.59
N ASN A 298 -15.25 -6.26 0.69
CA ASN A 298 -15.91 -7.30 -0.09
C ASN A 298 -15.85 -7.05 -1.60
N TYR A 299 -16.00 -5.79 -2.03
CA TYR A 299 -15.89 -5.39 -3.44
C TYR A 299 -14.47 -5.60 -3.99
N ILE A 300 -13.45 -5.16 -3.28
CA ILE A 300 -12.05 -5.39 -3.67
C ILE A 300 -11.72 -6.90 -3.74
N SER A 301 -12.35 -7.70 -2.89
CA SER A 301 -12.21 -9.16 -2.89
C SER A 301 -13.02 -9.87 -3.99
N ASP A 302 -13.75 -9.14 -4.84
CA ASP A 302 -14.34 -9.72 -6.06
C ASP A 302 -13.22 -10.11 -7.03
N PRO A 303 -13.28 -11.32 -7.63
CA PRO A 303 -12.20 -11.82 -8.49
C PRO A 303 -11.83 -10.91 -9.67
N LYS A 304 -12.83 -10.30 -10.31
CA LYS A 304 -12.60 -9.44 -11.48
C LYS A 304 -12.05 -8.08 -11.08
N VAL A 305 -12.55 -7.50 -9.99
CA VAL A 305 -12.08 -6.23 -9.44
C VAL A 305 -10.62 -6.38 -9.01
N ASN A 306 -10.33 -7.45 -8.27
CA ASN A 306 -8.98 -7.72 -7.76
C ASN A 306 -7.99 -7.98 -8.91
N ALA A 307 -8.37 -8.76 -9.93
CA ALA A 307 -7.54 -8.98 -11.12
C ALA A 307 -7.28 -7.68 -11.91
N ALA A 308 -8.27 -6.78 -12.01
CA ALA A 308 -8.07 -5.48 -12.68
C ALA A 308 -7.01 -4.64 -11.95
N ILE A 309 -7.00 -4.67 -10.60
CA ILE A 309 -5.96 -4.03 -9.81
C ILE A 309 -4.60 -4.66 -10.13
N THR A 310 -4.44 -5.98 -10.01
CA THR A 310 -3.19 -6.69 -10.33
C THR A 310 -2.68 -6.37 -11.74
N ASN A 311 -3.57 -6.37 -12.75
CA ASN A 311 -3.21 -6.04 -14.13
C ASN A 311 -2.73 -4.59 -14.30
N THR A 312 -3.10 -3.71 -13.38
CA THR A 312 -2.73 -2.29 -13.42
C THR A 312 -1.45 -2.00 -12.64
N VAL A 313 -1.31 -2.60 -11.45
CA VAL A 313 -0.25 -2.25 -10.49
C VAL A 313 0.88 -3.28 -10.45
N PHE A 314 0.77 -4.39 -11.17
CA PHE A 314 1.77 -5.46 -11.27
C PHE A 314 2.17 -6.11 -9.94
N TYR A 315 1.34 -5.97 -8.91
CA TYR A 315 1.47 -6.73 -7.68
C TYR A 315 0.58 -7.97 -7.72
N PRO A 316 1.08 -9.13 -7.29
CA PRO A 316 0.30 -10.37 -7.29
C PRO A 316 -0.81 -10.30 -6.26
N THR A 317 -1.90 -10.99 -6.57
CA THR A 317 -3.07 -11.06 -5.71
C THR A 317 -3.07 -12.29 -4.82
N ALA A 318 -3.55 -12.15 -3.59
CA ALA A 318 -3.88 -13.27 -2.72
C ALA A 318 -5.28 -13.86 -3.03
N ASN A 319 -6.01 -13.33 -4.00
CA ASN A 319 -7.32 -13.83 -4.43
C ASN A 319 -7.12 -14.93 -5.49
N LYS A 320 -7.22 -16.18 -5.06
CA LYS A 320 -7.07 -17.36 -5.94
C LYS A 320 -8.07 -17.36 -7.10
N ALA A 321 -9.29 -16.92 -6.86
CA ALA A 321 -10.34 -16.88 -7.88
C ALA A 321 -10.11 -15.75 -8.91
N ALA A 322 -9.21 -14.79 -8.65
CA ALA A 322 -8.87 -13.73 -9.59
C ALA A 322 -7.91 -14.19 -10.70
N HIS A 323 -7.10 -15.24 -10.47
CA HIS A 323 -6.07 -15.70 -11.42
C HIS A 323 -6.58 -15.88 -12.87
N PRO A 324 -7.77 -16.45 -13.15
CA PRO A 324 -8.27 -16.59 -14.51
C PRO A 324 -8.55 -15.25 -15.23
N PHE A 325 -8.63 -14.14 -14.49
CA PHE A 325 -8.87 -12.80 -15.02
C PHE A 325 -7.60 -11.93 -15.07
N VAL A 326 -6.49 -12.42 -14.54
CA VAL A 326 -5.17 -11.79 -14.71
C VAL A 326 -4.72 -12.01 -16.14
N THR A 327 -4.26 -10.94 -16.80
CA THR A 327 -3.82 -11.02 -18.19
C THR A 327 -2.61 -11.94 -18.34
N PRO A 328 -2.48 -12.69 -19.46
CA PRO A 328 -1.35 -13.60 -19.65
C PRO A 328 0.02 -12.94 -19.50
N ALA A 329 0.16 -11.68 -19.92
CA ALA A 329 1.40 -10.92 -19.79
C ALA A 329 1.79 -10.70 -18.32
N VAL A 330 0.83 -10.48 -17.43
CA VAL A 330 1.08 -10.31 -15.98
C VAL A 330 1.19 -11.66 -15.29
N ALA A 331 0.31 -12.61 -15.61
CA ALA A 331 0.31 -13.94 -14.98
C ALA A 331 1.58 -14.76 -15.26
N GLN A 332 2.24 -14.52 -16.38
CA GLN A 332 3.47 -15.21 -16.81
C GLN A 332 4.74 -14.40 -16.49
N ASP A 333 4.60 -13.20 -15.97
CA ASP A 333 5.75 -12.37 -15.59
C ASP A 333 6.36 -12.90 -14.28
N PRO A 334 7.62 -13.40 -14.31
CA PRO A 334 8.27 -13.95 -13.13
C PRO A 334 8.62 -12.88 -12.08
N THR A 335 8.48 -11.60 -12.41
CA THR A 335 8.64 -10.49 -11.45
C THR A 335 7.37 -10.28 -10.63
N VAL A 336 6.20 -10.56 -11.22
CA VAL A 336 4.90 -10.53 -10.53
C VAL A 336 4.64 -11.85 -9.82
N TYR A 337 4.79 -12.97 -10.52
CA TYR A 337 4.59 -14.32 -9.98
C TYR A 337 5.91 -15.11 -10.03
N PRO A 338 6.80 -14.93 -9.04
CA PRO A 338 8.09 -15.58 -9.02
C PRO A 338 7.98 -17.10 -9.06
N PRO A 339 8.88 -17.81 -9.75
CA PRO A 339 8.96 -19.26 -9.73
C PRO A 339 9.13 -19.82 -8.31
N GLU A 340 8.70 -21.06 -8.08
CA GLU A 340 8.68 -21.67 -6.76
C GLU A 340 10.07 -21.75 -6.08
N ASP A 341 11.13 -21.96 -6.85
CA ASP A 341 12.51 -21.98 -6.36
C ASP A 341 13.01 -20.60 -5.92
N VAL A 342 12.48 -19.52 -6.50
CA VAL A 342 12.71 -18.14 -6.08
C VAL A 342 11.90 -17.84 -4.82
N LEU A 343 10.61 -18.21 -4.80
CA LEU A 343 9.73 -18.00 -3.63
C LEU A 343 10.26 -18.70 -2.37
N LYS A 344 10.85 -19.90 -2.50
CA LYS A 344 11.45 -20.64 -1.37
C LYS A 344 12.63 -19.94 -0.71
N LYS A 345 13.27 -18.99 -1.40
CA LYS A 345 14.39 -18.19 -0.86
C LYS A 345 13.92 -16.86 -0.27
N MET A 346 12.67 -16.49 -0.49
CA MET A 346 12.12 -15.25 0.04
C MET A 346 11.82 -15.38 1.53
N VAL A 347 12.02 -14.29 2.24
CA VAL A 347 11.77 -14.20 3.68
C VAL A 347 10.58 -13.29 3.92
N LEU A 348 9.53 -13.85 4.56
CA LEU A 348 8.39 -13.04 4.98
C LEU A 348 8.84 -12.04 6.06
N MET A 349 8.53 -10.77 5.81
CA MET A 349 8.75 -9.68 6.77
C MET A 349 7.86 -9.90 8.00
N LYS A 350 8.48 -9.93 9.19
CA LYS A 350 7.81 -10.19 10.46
C LYS A 350 7.77 -8.94 11.35
N PRO A 351 6.80 -8.88 12.27
CA PRO A 351 6.76 -7.81 13.26
C PRO A 351 8.06 -7.78 14.09
N MET A 352 8.70 -6.61 14.13
CA MET A 352 9.93 -6.41 14.87
C MET A 352 9.68 -5.92 16.30
N PRO A 353 10.53 -6.28 17.28
CA PRO A 353 10.46 -5.71 18.63
C PRO A 353 10.60 -4.19 18.62
N ALA A 354 9.92 -3.51 19.56
CA ALA A 354 9.87 -2.06 19.61
C ALA A 354 11.25 -1.38 19.84
N ASP A 355 12.18 -2.07 20.53
CA ASP A 355 13.54 -1.60 20.76
C ASP A 355 14.38 -1.67 19.47
N ILE A 356 14.20 -2.72 18.66
CA ILE A 356 14.83 -2.83 17.34
C ILE A 356 14.34 -1.73 16.40
N LEU A 357 13.02 -1.50 16.32
CA LEU A 357 12.50 -0.42 15.50
C LEU A 357 12.99 0.96 15.91
N ARG A 358 13.05 1.23 17.22
CA ARG A 358 13.62 2.50 17.70
C ARG A 358 15.09 2.64 17.31
N LEU A 359 15.84 1.54 17.35
CA LEU A 359 17.22 1.52 16.89
C LEU A 359 17.32 1.80 15.39
N GLU A 360 16.55 1.08 14.60
CA GLU A 360 16.46 1.21 13.14
C GLU A 360 16.12 2.64 12.70
N ASN A 361 15.05 3.21 13.25
CA ASN A 361 14.63 4.58 12.94
C ASN A 361 15.70 5.62 13.33
N ARG A 362 16.40 5.41 14.45
CA ARG A 362 17.51 6.29 14.83
C ARG A 362 18.68 6.20 13.84
N LEU A 363 19.09 4.98 13.48
CA LEU A 363 20.16 4.76 12.52
C LEU A 363 19.79 5.28 11.12
N TRP A 364 18.52 5.11 10.74
CA TRP A 364 17.98 5.63 9.50
C TRP A 364 18.04 7.15 9.43
N ALA A 365 17.63 7.84 10.49
CA ALA A 365 17.73 9.28 10.58
C ALA A 365 19.20 9.76 10.47
N GLN A 366 20.13 9.08 11.13
CA GLN A 366 21.56 9.36 11.02
C GLN A 366 22.07 9.13 9.59
N LEU A 367 21.67 8.04 8.93
CA LEU A 367 22.06 7.75 7.56
C LEU A 367 21.61 8.86 6.59
N LYS A 368 20.35 9.32 6.72
CA LYS A 368 19.81 10.35 5.85
C LYS A 368 20.46 11.71 6.05
N THR A 369 20.76 12.08 7.28
CA THR A 369 21.39 13.37 7.61
C THR A 369 22.90 13.39 7.41
N GLY A 370 23.55 12.23 7.26
CA GLY A 370 25.01 12.14 7.07
C GLY A 370 25.83 12.37 8.34
N HIS A 371 25.22 12.21 9.53
CA HIS A 371 25.86 12.41 10.85
C HIS A 371 26.07 11.10 11.59
#